data_766123c97c9a44b4c050252b9eec7722
#
_entry.id   766123c97c9a44b4c050252b9eec7722
#
_cell.length_a   1.000
_cell.length_b   1.000
_cell.length_c   1.000
_cell.angle_alpha   90.00
_cell.angle_beta   90.00
_cell.angle_gamma   90.00
#
_symmetry.space_group_name_H-M   'P 1'
#
loop_
_entity.id
_entity.type
_entity.pdbx_description
1 polymer ?
#
loop_
_entity_poly.entity_id
_entity_poly.type
_entity_poly.pdbx_seq_one_letter_code
_entity_poly.pdbx_strand_id
1 'polypeptide(L)'
;MFFTTGLVTDKGTVKEINQDAMMLKVAMTKEHGRIAFGLVCDGCGGLSFGEIASASYVRRMEDWFYNELPGILTNEDDTRKLDESSDNRYDPIELIKGNWTYISTQMNERLMEYGIQKRASVGTTVCMIIIIGREYLAMNIGDSRIYKYTNKKVSCITHDHSYVQKQMDEGRMTLKEAQISPMKSVLLQCIGAVGALDPYFSRGIIGRDESFLLCCDGFWRKTTPNDMVRIMNVSGYDKNSDLSSGKDLDNKIESVLKDHIEKLKYEGEKDNISAILIRARDAI
;
A
#
# COMPACT_ATOMS: atom_id res chain seq x y z
N MET A 1 -15.80 0.37 14.08
CA MET A 1 -14.57 -0.41 13.87
C MET A 1 -13.41 0.40 14.41
N PHE A 2 -12.40 -0.26 15.01
CA PHE A 2 -11.15 0.34 15.45
C PHE A 2 -10.02 -0.27 14.63
N PHE A 3 -8.91 0.44 14.53
CA PHE A 3 -7.72 -0.07 13.88
C PHE A 3 -6.55 -0.10 14.86
N THR A 4 -5.81 -1.19 14.82
CA THR A 4 -4.48 -1.30 15.42
C THR A 4 -3.49 -1.31 14.27
N THR A 5 -2.46 -0.51 14.37
CA THR A 5 -1.60 -0.22 13.22
C THR A 5 -0.14 -0.19 13.63
N GLY A 6 0.74 -0.46 12.67
CA GLY A 6 2.17 -0.24 12.82
C GLY A 6 2.82 -0.05 11.46
N LEU A 7 3.88 0.72 11.44
CA LEU A 7 4.68 0.95 10.23
C LEU A 7 6.17 0.91 10.58
N VAL A 8 6.94 0.38 9.66
CA VAL A 8 8.40 0.32 9.77
C VAL A 8 9.04 0.54 8.41
N THR A 9 10.17 1.21 8.40
CA THR A 9 11.02 1.36 7.24
C THR A 9 12.47 1.27 7.66
N ASP A 10 13.29 0.65 6.81
CA ASP A 10 14.73 0.51 7.01
C ASP A 10 15.45 0.65 5.65
N LYS A 11 16.58 1.32 5.62
CA LYS A 11 17.35 1.48 4.38
C LYS A 11 18.00 0.19 3.89
N GLY A 12 17.95 -0.88 4.66
CA GLY A 12 18.66 -2.12 4.40
C GLY A 12 20.15 -2.02 4.69
N THR A 13 20.89 -3.05 4.28
CA THR A 13 22.31 -3.21 4.61
C THR A 13 23.27 -2.66 3.55
N VAL A 14 22.79 -2.42 2.35
CA VAL A 14 23.64 -2.09 1.17
C VAL A 14 23.37 -0.69 0.62
N LYS A 15 22.10 -0.24 0.64
CA LYS A 15 21.72 1.07 0.10
C LYS A 15 22.23 2.21 0.98
N GLU A 16 22.71 3.29 0.35
CA GLU A 16 23.13 4.50 1.08
C GLU A 16 21.93 5.33 1.52
N ILE A 17 20.88 5.36 0.72
CA ILE A 17 19.65 6.15 0.91
C ILE A 17 18.46 5.21 0.99
N ASN A 18 17.51 5.53 1.86
CA ASN A 18 16.19 4.94 1.81
C ASN A 18 15.34 5.68 0.77
N GLN A 19 15.03 5.01 -0.34
CA GLN A 19 14.20 5.55 -1.42
C GLN A 19 12.70 5.24 -1.22
N ASP A 20 12.37 4.45 -0.20
CA ASP A 20 10.98 4.21 0.17
C ASP A 20 10.39 5.40 0.91
N ALA A 21 9.12 5.66 0.68
CA ALA A 21 8.31 6.59 1.45
C ALA A 21 6.97 5.97 1.82
N MET A 22 6.46 6.30 3.00
CA MET A 22 5.23 5.70 3.51
C MET A 22 4.34 6.72 4.19
N MET A 23 3.04 6.42 4.25
CA MET A 23 2.09 7.15 5.07
C MET A 23 1.04 6.21 5.66
N LEU A 24 0.73 6.42 6.93
CA LEU A 24 -0.36 5.76 7.64
C LEU A 24 -1.16 6.81 8.38
N LYS A 25 -2.46 6.85 8.13
CA LYS A 25 -3.40 7.77 8.78
C LYS A 25 -4.61 6.99 9.30
N VAL A 26 -5.03 7.33 10.49
CA VAL A 26 -6.32 6.89 11.06
C VAL A 26 -7.05 8.14 11.50
N ALA A 27 -8.25 8.35 10.98
CA ALA A 27 -9.06 9.53 11.31
C ALA A 27 -10.48 9.11 11.74
N MET A 28 -11.13 9.98 12.51
CA MET A 28 -12.53 9.85 12.86
C MET A 28 -13.34 10.76 11.95
N THR A 29 -14.32 10.20 11.28
CA THR A 29 -15.28 10.94 10.47
C THR A 29 -16.64 10.94 11.14
N LYS A 30 -17.48 11.94 10.85
CA LYS A 30 -18.80 12.06 11.44
C LYS A 30 -19.76 10.97 10.94
N GLU A 31 -19.71 10.64 9.65
CA GLU A 31 -20.70 9.77 8.99
C GLU A 31 -20.21 8.33 8.86
N HIS A 32 -18.93 8.11 8.66
CA HIS A 32 -18.35 6.78 8.41
C HIS A 32 -17.59 6.19 9.62
N GLY A 33 -17.53 6.93 10.75
CA GLY A 33 -16.74 6.51 11.91
C GLY A 33 -15.24 6.59 11.63
N ARG A 34 -14.47 5.60 12.11
CA ARG A 34 -13.03 5.57 11.86
C ARG A 34 -12.72 5.06 10.46
N ILE A 35 -11.81 5.77 9.78
CA ILE A 35 -11.20 5.39 8.52
C ILE A 35 -9.71 5.15 8.71
N ALA A 36 -9.13 4.26 7.91
CA ALA A 36 -7.68 4.05 7.88
C ALA A 36 -7.18 4.18 6.45
N PHE A 37 -6.04 4.85 6.28
CA PHE A 37 -5.36 5.00 4.99
C PHE A 37 -3.90 4.62 5.12
N GLY A 38 -3.44 3.69 4.32
CA GLY A 38 -2.05 3.23 4.24
C GLY A 38 -1.50 3.40 2.83
N LEU A 39 -0.25 3.84 2.71
CA LEU A 39 0.46 4.05 1.46
C LEU A 39 1.93 3.67 1.61
N VAL A 40 2.43 2.86 0.69
CA VAL A 40 3.85 2.53 0.51
C VAL A 40 4.24 2.89 -0.92
N CYS A 41 5.31 3.64 -1.07
CA CYS A 41 5.93 4.01 -2.32
C CYS A 41 7.40 3.58 -2.28
N ASP A 42 7.80 2.70 -3.20
CA ASP A 42 9.18 2.24 -3.37
C ASP A 42 9.81 3.02 -4.51
N GLY A 43 10.81 3.83 -4.20
CA GLY A 43 11.57 4.60 -5.19
C GLY A 43 12.43 3.67 -6.03
N CYS A 44 12.18 3.60 -7.35
CA CYS A 44 12.83 2.64 -8.24
C CYS A 44 14.36 2.72 -8.18
N GLY A 45 14.99 1.76 -7.49
CA GLY A 45 16.42 1.76 -7.16
C GLY A 45 17.40 1.71 -8.33
N GLY A 46 16.93 1.45 -9.54
CA GLY A 46 17.71 1.55 -10.80
C GLY A 46 17.63 2.93 -11.44
N LEU A 47 16.83 3.84 -10.89
CA LEU A 47 16.61 5.20 -11.37
C LEU A 47 17.26 6.21 -10.42
N SER A 48 17.63 7.38 -10.93
CA SER A 48 18.08 8.49 -10.10
C SER A 48 16.85 9.14 -9.43
N PHE A 49 17.04 9.71 -8.24
CA PHE A 49 16.01 10.46 -7.53
C PHE A 49 14.74 9.67 -7.17
N GLY A 50 14.84 8.36 -6.90
CA GLY A 50 13.73 7.53 -6.44
C GLY A 50 13.10 8.07 -5.15
N GLU A 51 13.92 8.56 -4.22
CA GLU A 51 13.50 9.19 -2.96
C GLU A 51 12.67 10.46 -3.18
N ILE A 52 12.94 11.21 -4.25
CA ILE A 52 12.15 12.40 -4.61
C ILE A 52 10.79 11.96 -5.16
N ALA A 53 10.76 10.92 -6.00
CA ALA A 53 9.52 10.41 -6.57
C ALA A 53 8.59 9.88 -5.49
N SER A 54 9.07 8.99 -4.65
CA SER A 54 8.29 8.38 -3.56
C SER A 54 7.77 9.41 -2.56
N ALA A 55 8.66 10.31 -2.08
CA ALA A 55 8.28 11.36 -1.13
C ALA A 55 7.29 12.38 -1.74
N SER A 56 7.43 12.71 -3.02
CA SER A 56 6.51 13.65 -3.70
C SER A 56 5.11 13.04 -3.83
N TYR A 57 5.01 11.75 -4.15
CA TYR A 57 3.72 11.07 -4.23
C TYR A 57 3.05 10.97 -2.86
N VAL A 58 3.80 10.57 -1.82
CA VAL A 58 3.29 10.53 -0.44
C VAL A 58 2.77 11.89 0.01
N ARG A 59 3.52 12.97 -0.24
CA ARG A 59 3.09 14.34 0.10
C ARG A 59 1.81 14.74 -0.63
N ARG A 60 1.67 14.41 -1.92
CA ARG A 60 0.45 14.69 -2.68
C ARG A 60 -0.75 13.94 -2.12
N MET A 61 -0.56 12.67 -1.70
CA MET A 61 -1.62 11.89 -1.08
C MET A 61 -1.96 12.34 0.34
N GLU A 62 -1.00 12.89 1.07
CA GLU A 62 -1.26 13.52 2.37
C GLU A 62 -2.15 14.76 2.21
N ASP A 63 -1.86 15.60 1.21
CA ASP A 63 -2.70 16.75 0.86
C ASP A 63 -4.12 16.31 0.48
N TRP A 64 -4.26 15.29 -0.37
CA TRP A 64 -5.54 14.70 -0.72
C TRP A 64 -6.32 14.20 0.51
N PHE A 65 -5.65 13.51 1.43
CA PHE A 65 -6.29 12.96 2.63
C PHE A 65 -6.89 14.04 3.52
N TYR A 66 -6.22 15.18 3.67
CA TYR A 66 -6.69 16.25 4.54
C TYR A 66 -7.63 17.24 3.86
N ASN A 67 -7.45 17.50 2.58
CA ASN A 67 -8.13 18.61 1.89
C ASN A 67 -9.20 18.17 0.88
N GLU A 68 -9.11 16.97 0.28
CA GLU A 68 -10.05 16.51 -0.74
C GLU A 68 -10.96 15.38 -0.23
N LEU A 69 -10.41 14.41 0.49
CA LEU A 69 -11.17 13.28 1.02
C LEU A 69 -12.37 13.70 1.90
N PRO A 70 -12.29 14.72 2.78
CA PRO A 70 -13.45 15.14 3.57
C PRO A 70 -14.66 15.53 2.70
N GLY A 71 -14.47 16.29 1.64
CA GLY A 71 -15.54 16.66 0.70
C GLY A 71 -16.16 15.43 0.02
N ILE A 72 -15.33 14.45 -0.36
CA ILE A 72 -15.83 13.18 -0.92
C ILE A 72 -16.67 12.42 0.11
N LEU A 73 -16.30 12.40 1.38
CA LEU A 73 -16.99 11.64 2.41
C LEU A 73 -18.29 12.30 2.89
N THR A 74 -18.41 13.63 2.81
CA THR A 74 -19.58 14.39 3.25
C THR A 74 -20.60 14.64 2.16
N ASN A 75 -20.27 14.31 0.90
CA ASN A 75 -21.12 14.61 -0.27
C ASN A 75 -21.46 16.11 -0.41
N GLU A 76 -20.55 16.99 0.05
CA GLU A 76 -20.80 18.46 0.02
C GLU A 76 -20.81 19.02 -1.41
N ASP A 77 -20.13 18.39 -2.36
CA ASP A 77 -20.03 18.82 -3.76
C ASP A 77 -21.11 18.25 -4.69
N ASP A 78 -22.06 17.46 -4.17
CA ASP A 78 -23.06 16.82 -5.02
C ASP A 78 -24.21 17.75 -5.39
N THR A 79 -23.98 18.54 -6.42
CA THR A 79 -25.03 19.33 -7.10
C THR A 79 -26.08 18.45 -7.81
N ARG A 80 -25.92 17.12 -7.82
CA ARG A 80 -26.80 16.12 -8.49
C ARG A 80 -28.02 15.72 -7.64
N LYS A 81 -28.23 16.31 -6.48
CA LYS A 81 -29.41 16.04 -5.61
C LYS A 81 -30.76 16.34 -6.24
N LEU A 82 -30.82 16.77 -7.51
CA LEU A 82 -32.07 17.21 -8.16
C LEU A 82 -32.74 16.16 -9.05
N ASP A 83 -32.21 14.93 -9.16
CA ASP A 83 -32.85 13.89 -9.95
C ASP A 83 -33.13 12.63 -9.13
N GLU A 84 -34.26 12.62 -8.44
CA GLU A 84 -34.75 11.47 -7.63
C GLU A 84 -35.05 10.22 -8.47
N SER A 85 -34.93 10.28 -9.81
CA SER A 85 -35.28 9.21 -10.73
C SER A 85 -34.09 8.33 -11.15
N SER A 86 -32.86 8.70 -10.84
CA SER A 86 -31.69 7.90 -11.19
C SER A 86 -31.26 7.02 -10.01
N ASP A 87 -31.16 5.72 -10.27
CA ASP A 87 -30.65 4.65 -9.35
C ASP A 87 -29.15 4.84 -9.02
N ASN A 88 -28.64 6.07 -9.15
CA ASN A 88 -27.24 6.45 -8.96
C ASN A 88 -27.01 6.78 -7.49
N ARG A 89 -26.90 5.74 -6.65
CA ARG A 89 -26.47 5.89 -5.25
C ARG A 89 -25.07 6.48 -5.23
N TYR A 90 -24.90 7.53 -4.41
CA TYR A 90 -23.60 8.08 -4.08
C TYR A 90 -22.66 6.97 -3.56
N ASP A 91 -21.59 6.70 -4.26
CA ASP A 91 -20.56 5.73 -3.86
C ASP A 91 -19.21 6.44 -3.66
N PRO A 92 -18.82 6.77 -2.41
CA PRO A 92 -17.57 7.44 -2.14
C PRO A 92 -16.35 6.62 -2.57
N ILE A 93 -16.45 5.30 -2.63
CA ILE A 93 -15.36 4.43 -3.08
C ILE A 93 -15.06 4.63 -4.58
N GLU A 94 -16.09 4.75 -5.42
CA GLU A 94 -15.89 5.01 -6.85
C GLU A 94 -15.33 6.43 -7.11
N LEU A 95 -15.74 7.42 -6.31
CA LEU A 95 -15.15 8.76 -6.38
C LEU A 95 -13.68 8.76 -5.97
N ILE A 96 -13.33 8.06 -4.90
CA ILE A 96 -11.95 7.89 -4.45
C ILE A 96 -11.12 7.21 -5.54
N LYS A 97 -11.64 6.15 -6.17
CA LYS A 97 -10.98 5.46 -7.28
C LYS A 97 -10.68 6.41 -8.44
N GLY A 98 -11.65 7.22 -8.85
CA GLY A 98 -11.47 8.25 -9.89
C GLY A 98 -10.41 9.29 -9.51
N ASN A 99 -10.45 9.79 -8.27
CA ASN A 99 -9.45 10.73 -7.75
C ASN A 99 -8.04 10.12 -7.74
N TRP A 100 -7.87 8.89 -7.27
CA TRP A 100 -6.58 8.22 -7.23
C TRP A 100 -5.99 8.00 -8.62
N THR A 101 -6.83 7.61 -9.58
CA THR A 101 -6.41 7.50 -10.99
C THR A 101 -5.94 8.85 -11.54
N TYR A 102 -6.71 9.91 -11.31
CA TYR A 102 -6.38 11.25 -11.76
C TYR A 102 -5.08 11.78 -11.13
N ILE A 103 -4.93 11.65 -9.81
CA ILE A 103 -3.72 12.06 -9.10
C ILE A 103 -2.49 11.29 -9.61
N SER A 104 -2.63 9.97 -9.80
CA SER A 104 -1.53 9.15 -10.31
C SER A 104 -1.09 9.58 -11.71
N THR A 105 -2.04 9.88 -12.60
CA THR A 105 -1.74 10.38 -13.94
C THR A 105 -1.03 11.73 -13.88
N GLN A 106 -1.51 12.67 -13.08
CA GLN A 106 -0.86 13.96 -12.91
C GLN A 106 0.55 13.87 -12.32
N MET A 107 0.72 13.00 -11.31
CA MET A 107 2.03 12.80 -10.70
C MET A 107 3.01 12.11 -11.65
N ASN A 108 2.52 11.18 -12.48
CA ASN A 108 3.32 10.57 -13.53
C ASN A 108 3.88 11.62 -14.51
N GLU A 109 3.02 12.48 -15.04
CA GLU A 109 3.41 13.55 -15.94
C GLU A 109 4.44 14.50 -15.31
N ARG A 110 4.19 14.96 -14.08
CA ARG A 110 5.11 15.85 -13.34
C ARG A 110 6.48 15.23 -13.09
N LEU A 111 6.53 13.95 -12.72
CA LEU A 111 7.79 13.25 -12.48
C LEU A 111 8.54 12.95 -13.77
N MET A 112 7.83 12.67 -14.87
CA MET A 112 8.45 12.56 -16.19
C MET A 112 9.09 13.90 -16.64
N GLU A 113 8.36 15.01 -16.48
CA GLU A 113 8.89 16.36 -16.78
C GLU A 113 10.14 16.67 -15.92
N TYR A 114 10.08 16.37 -14.63
CA TYR A 114 11.22 16.52 -13.72
C TYR A 114 12.42 15.68 -14.18
N GLY A 115 12.19 14.43 -14.58
CA GLY A 115 13.23 13.55 -15.13
C GLY A 115 13.88 14.14 -16.39
N ILE A 116 13.09 14.66 -17.33
CA ILE A 116 13.58 15.33 -18.53
C ILE A 116 14.47 16.53 -18.15
N GLN A 117 14.01 17.38 -17.23
CA GLN A 117 14.80 18.54 -16.77
C GLN A 117 16.11 18.14 -16.11
N LYS A 118 16.12 17.03 -15.37
CA LYS A 118 17.31 16.51 -14.68
C LYS A 118 18.17 15.60 -15.55
N ARG A 119 17.73 15.28 -16.77
CA ARG A 119 18.36 14.29 -17.66
C ARG A 119 18.54 12.94 -16.95
N ALA A 120 17.54 12.53 -16.20
CA ALA A 120 17.54 11.32 -15.39
C ALA A 120 16.20 10.61 -15.48
N SER A 121 16.19 9.31 -15.27
CA SER A 121 14.98 8.55 -15.06
C SER A 121 14.57 8.63 -13.59
N VAL A 122 13.31 8.96 -13.31
CA VAL A 122 12.77 9.18 -11.97
C VAL A 122 11.49 8.35 -11.85
N GLY A 123 11.36 7.56 -10.80
CA GLY A 123 10.15 6.77 -10.66
C GLY A 123 9.94 6.17 -9.29
N THR A 124 8.70 5.78 -9.01
CA THR A 124 8.30 5.10 -7.78
C THR A 124 7.13 4.16 -8.03
N THR A 125 7.07 3.06 -7.29
CA THR A 125 5.86 2.25 -7.16
C THR A 125 4.83 2.98 -6.30
N VAL A 126 3.57 2.56 -6.37
CA VAL A 126 2.50 3.01 -5.48
C VAL A 126 1.67 1.81 -5.06
N CYS A 127 1.53 1.63 -3.76
CA CYS A 127 0.71 0.59 -3.16
C CYS A 127 -0.08 1.22 -2.01
N MET A 128 -1.41 1.37 -2.14
CA MET A 128 -2.22 2.07 -1.15
C MET A 128 -3.58 1.43 -0.92
N ILE A 129 -4.11 1.65 0.29
CA ILE A 129 -5.43 1.17 0.71
C ILE A 129 -6.13 2.24 1.55
N ILE A 130 -7.42 2.40 1.34
CA ILE A 130 -8.31 3.09 2.26
C ILE A 130 -9.39 2.13 2.77
N ILE A 131 -9.72 2.24 4.06
CA ILE A 131 -10.78 1.48 4.70
C ILE A 131 -11.80 2.47 5.27
N ILE A 132 -13.04 2.38 4.81
CA ILE A 132 -14.16 3.23 5.22
C ILE A 132 -15.27 2.32 5.72
N GLY A 133 -15.62 2.43 7.01
CA GLY A 133 -16.56 1.48 7.61
C GLY A 133 -16.04 0.05 7.54
N ARG A 134 -16.64 -0.79 6.72
CA ARG A 134 -16.23 -2.17 6.47
C ARG A 134 -15.74 -2.42 5.03
N GLU A 135 -15.77 -1.41 4.19
CA GLU A 135 -15.29 -1.52 2.83
C GLU A 135 -13.84 -1.05 2.71
N TYR A 136 -13.10 -1.64 1.79
CA TYR A 136 -11.78 -1.16 1.41
C TYR A 136 -11.69 -0.97 -0.10
N LEU A 137 -10.87 0.00 -0.48
CA LEU A 137 -10.33 0.16 -1.82
C LEU A 137 -8.82 0.08 -1.73
N ALA A 138 -8.23 -0.78 -2.54
CA ALA A 138 -6.79 -0.90 -2.71
C ALA A 138 -6.40 -0.56 -4.14
N MET A 139 -5.25 0.09 -4.32
CA MET A 139 -4.64 0.37 -5.62
C MET A 139 -3.16 0.03 -5.60
N ASN A 140 -2.64 -0.51 -6.70
CA ASN A 140 -1.19 -0.57 -6.89
C ASN A 140 -0.76 -0.20 -8.33
N ILE A 141 0.46 0.33 -8.42
CA ILE A 141 1.23 0.56 -9.63
C ILE A 141 2.66 0.12 -9.31
N GLY A 142 3.16 -0.90 -9.99
CA GLY A 142 4.46 -1.52 -9.70
C GLY A 142 4.33 -2.90 -9.09
N ASP A 143 5.30 -3.30 -8.28
CA ASP A 143 5.41 -4.61 -7.62
C ASP A 143 5.42 -4.57 -6.08
N SER A 144 5.17 -3.42 -5.48
CA SER A 144 4.79 -3.35 -4.07
C SER A 144 3.43 -3.99 -3.88
N ARG A 145 3.21 -4.68 -2.76
CA ARG A 145 2.04 -5.56 -2.60
C ARG A 145 1.21 -5.24 -1.37
N ILE A 146 -0.08 -5.59 -1.45
CA ILE A 146 -0.99 -5.67 -0.30
C ILE A 146 -1.41 -7.12 -0.11
N TYR A 147 -1.19 -7.60 1.10
CA TYR A 147 -1.69 -8.91 1.54
C TYR A 147 -2.86 -8.72 2.49
N LYS A 148 -3.88 -9.56 2.35
CA LYS A 148 -5.02 -9.66 3.28
C LYS A 148 -4.94 -10.95 4.07
N TYR A 149 -5.09 -10.85 5.39
CA TYR A 149 -5.20 -12.01 6.28
C TYR A 149 -6.67 -12.22 6.69
N THR A 150 -7.16 -13.40 6.43
CA THR A 150 -8.53 -13.82 6.72
C THR A 150 -8.53 -15.30 7.10
N ASN A 151 -9.14 -15.67 8.22
CA ASN A 151 -9.30 -17.07 8.61
C ASN A 151 -8.01 -17.89 8.55
N LYS A 152 -6.90 -17.38 9.08
CA LYS A 152 -5.56 -18.00 9.08
C LYS A 152 -4.94 -18.18 7.68
N LYS A 153 -5.49 -17.54 6.66
CA LYS A 153 -4.94 -17.53 5.30
C LYS A 153 -4.47 -16.12 4.95
N VAL A 154 -3.39 -16.05 4.21
CA VAL A 154 -2.87 -14.82 3.61
C VAL A 154 -3.07 -14.91 2.10
N SER A 155 -3.62 -13.87 1.52
CA SER A 155 -3.76 -13.71 0.06
C SER A 155 -3.23 -12.35 -0.37
N CYS A 156 -2.48 -12.31 -1.47
CA CYS A 156 -2.15 -11.05 -2.13
C CYS A 156 -3.41 -10.52 -2.84
N ILE A 157 -3.75 -9.27 -2.61
CA ILE A 157 -4.94 -8.62 -3.22
C ILE A 157 -4.55 -7.60 -4.29
N THR A 158 -3.26 -7.43 -4.54
CA THR A 158 -2.69 -6.64 -5.64
C THR A 158 -2.19 -7.54 -6.75
N HIS A 159 -1.95 -6.95 -7.93
CA HIS A 159 -1.38 -7.62 -9.08
C HIS A 159 -0.14 -6.84 -9.54
N ASP A 160 1.00 -7.52 -9.65
CA ASP A 160 2.26 -6.84 -9.95
C ASP A 160 2.33 -6.37 -11.41
N HIS A 161 2.80 -5.16 -11.62
CA HIS A 161 3.16 -4.66 -12.95
C HIS A 161 4.65 -4.93 -13.23
N SER A 162 5.03 -6.21 -13.22
CA SER A 162 6.39 -6.66 -13.49
C SER A 162 6.46 -7.55 -14.72
N TYR A 163 7.66 -7.63 -15.34
CA TYR A 163 7.87 -8.49 -16.50
C TYR A 163 7.57 -9.96 -16.17
N VAL A 164 8.03 -10.44 -15.03
CA VAL A 164 7.83 -11.84 -14.63
C VAL A 164 6.37 -12.14 -14.35
N GLN A 165 5.61 -11.22 -13.78
CA GLN A 165 4.18 -11.39 -13.57
C GLN A 165 3.45 -11.51 -14.90
N LYS A 166 3.74 -10.62 -15.85
CA LYS A 166 3.17 -10.72 -17.21
C LYS A 166 3.47 -12.06 -17.88
N GLN A 167 4.71 -12.58 -17.74
CA GLN A 167 5.05 -13.89 -18.30
C GLN A 167 4.29 -15.04 -17.62
N MET A 168 4.01 -14.94 -16.32
CA MET A 168 3.18 -15.90 -15.60
C MET A 168 1.71 -15.83 -16.04
N ASP A 169 1.15 -14.65 -16.21
CA ASP A 169 -0.23 -14.44 -16.67
C ASP A 169 -0.46 -15.01 -18.06
N GLU A 170 0.54 -14.88 -18.93
CA GLU A 170 0.53 -15.41 -20.29
C GLU A 170 0.88 -16.92 -20.36
N GLY A 171 1.10 -17.57 -19.22
CA GLY A 171 1.45 -19.00 -19.13
C GLY A 171 2.84 -19.37 -19.67
N ARG A 172 3.72 -18.36 -19.85
CA ARG A 172 5.08 -18.56 -20.40
C ARG A 172 6.14 -18.78 -19.33
N MET A 173 5.79 -18.58 -18.06
CA MET A 173 6.70 -18.71 -16.93
C MET A 173 5.95 -19.27 -15.72
N THR A 174 6.57 -20.20 -15.02
CA THR A 174 6.09 -20.69 -13.71
C THR A 174 6.55 -19.77 -12.58
N LEU A 175 5.88 -19.86 -11.42
CA LEU A 175 6.30 -19.10 -10.23
C LEU A 175 7.76 -19.39 -9.83
N LYS A 176 8.23 -20.64 -9.96
CA LYS A 176 9.61 -21.02 -9.63
C LYS A 176 10.60 -20.34 -10.58
N GLU A 177 10.31 -20.30 -11.87
CA GLU A 177 11.14 -19.62 -12.87
C GLU A 177 11.15 -18.11 -12.65
N ALA A 178 10.01 -17.51 -12.33
CA ALA A 178 9.89 -16.09 -12.01
C ALA A 178 10.79 -15.68 -10.82
N GLN A 179 10.83 -16.49 -9.76
CA GLN A 179 11.62 -16.21 -8.54
C GLN A 179 13.13 -16.13 -8.80
N ILE A 180 13.64 -16.93 -9.74
CA ILE A 180 15.07 -16.99 -10.08
C ILE A 180 15.42 -16.19 -11.34
N SER A 181 14.44 -15.60 -12.02
CA SER A 181 14.63 -14.85 -13.25
C SER A 181 15.54 -13.64 -13.04
N PRO A 182 16.50 -13.37 -13.95
CA PRO A 182 17.26 -12.13 -13.93
C PRO A 182 16.38 -10.89 -14.20
N MET A 183 15.18 -11.09 -14.76
CA MET A 183 14.21 -10.04 -15.05
C MET A 183 13.20 -9.80 -13.94
N LYS A 184 13.35 -10.43 -12.77
CA LYS A 184 12.37 -10.36 -11.65
C LYS A 184 12.14 -8.96 -11.08
N SER A 185 13.09 -8.05 -11.26
CA SER A 185 13.00 -6.65 -10.80
C SER A 185 12.64 -5.66 -11.93
N VAL A 186 12.27 -6.16 -13.12
CA VAL A 186 11.90 -5.29 -14.23
C VAL A 186 10.42 -4.93 -14.11
N LEU A 187 10.17 -3.66 -13.84
CA LEU A 187 8.83 -3.09 -13.78
C LEU A 187 8.33 -2.74 -15.19
N LEU A 188 7.06 -2.99 -15.44
CA LEU A 188 6.34 -2.57 -16.64
C LEU A 188 5.59 -1.26 -16.42
N GLN A 189 5.29 -0.93 -15.15
CA GLN A 189 4.66 0.32 -14.76
C GLN A 189 5.24 0.81 -13.44
N CYS A 190 5.56 2.10 -13.40
CA CYS A 190 5.80 2.88 -12.19
C CYS A 190 5.51 4.35 -12.50
N ILE A 191 5.18 5.13 -11.49
CA ILE A 191 4.92 6.57 -11.62
C ILE A 191 6.22 7.28 -12.01
N GLY A 192 6.18 8.09 -13.05
CA GLY A 192 7.31 8.90 -13.53
C GLY A 192 8.13 8.26 -14.65
N ALA A 193 7.88 7.00 -15.03
CA ALA A 193 8.70 6.30 -16.00
C ALA A 193 7.94 5.73 -17.21
N VAL A 194 6.61 5.83 -17.26
CA VAL A 194 5.79 5.30 -18.36
C VAL A 194 4.83 6.36 -18.90
N GLY A 195 4.51 6.29 -20.19
CA GLY A 195 3.63 7.27 -20.84
C GLY A 195 2.17 7.18 -20.39
N ALA A 196 1.64 5.98 -20.21
CA ALA A 196 0.27 5.74 -19.74
C ALA A 196 0.28 4.76 -18.58
N LEU A 197 -0.55 5.03 -17.58
CA LEU A 197 -0.73 4.18 -16.41
C LEU A 197 -2.02 3.37 -16.53
N ASP A 198 -1.97 2.14 -16.05
CA ASP A 198 -3.11 1.26 -15.88
C ASP A 198 -3.11 0.72 -14.44
N PRO A 199 -3.57 1.50 -13.45
CA PRO A 199 -3.55 1.10 -12.06
C PRO A 199 -4.43 -0.11 -11.80
N TYR A 200 -3.93 -1.10 -11.07
CA TYR A 200 -4.75 -2.22 -10.61
C TYR A 200 -5.53 -1.82 -9.36
N PHE A 201 -6.83 -2.14 -9.34
CA PHE A 201 -7.71 -1.90 -8.20
C PHE A 201 -8.29 -3.19 -7.65
N SER A 202 -8.42 -3.24 -6.33
CA SER A 202 -9.15 -4.29 -5.61
C SER A 202 -10.09 -3.63 -4.60
N ARG A 203 -11.36 -4.01 -4.61
CA ARG A 203 -12.39 -3.56 -3.65
C ARG A 203 -12.98 -4.76 -2.94
N GLY A 204 -13.32 -4.60 -1.68
CA GLY A 204 -13.95 -5.66 -0.90
C GLY A 204 -14.30 -5.24 0.52
N ILE A 205 -14.56 -6.24 1.34
CA ILE A 205 -15.00 -6.03 2.73
C ILE A 205 -13.92 -6.54 3.68
N ILE A 206 -13.71 -5.81 4.78
CA ILE A 206 -12.88 -6.24 5.90
C ILE A 206 -13.77 -6.74 7.05
N GLY A 207 -13.46 -7.93 7.55
CA GLY A 207 -14.07 -8.52 8.74
C GLY A 207 -13.34 -8.15 10.02
N ARG A 208 -13.93 -8.58 11.15
CA ARG A 208 -13.26 -8.53 12.46
C ARG A 208 -11.99 -9.38 12.44
N ASP A 209 -10.95 -8.90 13.10
CA ASP A 209 -9.66 -9.59 13.25
C ASP A 209 -8.94 -9.92 11.93
N GLU A 210 -9.41 -9.35 10.82
CA GLU A 210 -8.69 -9.35 9.57
C GLU A 210 -7.65 -8.22 9.54
N SER A 211 -6.60 -8.42 8.77
CA SER A 211 -5.55 -7.42 8.63
C SER A 211 -5.07 -7.27 7.19
N PHE A 212 -4.51 -6.11 6.90
CA PHE A 212 -3.79 -5.82 5.67
C PHE A 212 -2.33 -5.51 5.98
N LEU A 213 -1.44 -6.06 5.15
CA LEU A 213 -0.02 -5.75 5.14
C LEU A 213 0.34 -5.15 3.78
N LEU A 214 0.74 -3.89 3.77
CA LEU A 214 1.31 -3.21 2.61
C LEU A 214 2.82 -3.29 2.73
N CYS A 215 3.53 -3.61 1.65
CA CYS A 215 4.99 -3.71 1.71
C CYS A 215 5.65 -3.54 0.34
N CYS A 216 6.89 -3.03 0.37
CA CYS A 216 7.77 -3.00 -0.79
C CYS A 216 8.35 -4.38 -1.09
N ASP A 217 9.07 -4.50 -2.20
CA ASP A 217 9.67 -5.74 -2.66
C ASP A 217 10.78 -6.27 -1.73
N GLY A 218 11.57 -5.40 -1.12
CA GLY A 218 12.57 -5.79 -0.12
C GLY A 218 11.96 -6.46 1.12
N PHE A 219 10.70 -6.19 1.42
CA PHE A 219 10.00 -6.89 2.51
C PHE A 219 9.45 -8.24 2.05
N TRP A 220 8.72 -8.32 0.92
CA TRP A 220 7.98 -9.53 0.58
C TRP A 220 8.81 -10.59 -0.13
N ARG A 221 9.88 -10.23 -0.86
CA ARG A 221 10.65 -11.18 -1.69
C ARG A 221 11.25 -12.36 -0.94
N LYS A 222 11.68 -12.16 0.30
CA LYS A 222 12.25 -13.22 1.14
C LYS A 222 11.32 -13.65 2.28
N THR A 223 10.17 -13.00 2.44
CA THR A 223 9.20 -13.36 3.47
C THR A 223 8.47 -14.64 3.09
N THR A 224 8.60 -15.66 3.91
CA THR A 224 7.93 -16.94 3.67
C THR A 224 6.43 -16.87 3.96
N PRO A 225 5.58 -17.74 3.39
CA PRO A 225 4.16 -17.81 3.73
C PRO A 225 3.89 -17.97 5.24
N ASN A 226 4.74 -18.73 5.95
CA ASN A 226 4.62 -18.91 7.39
C ASN A 226 4.96 -17.61 8.15
N ASP A 227 5.96 -16.87 7.70
CA ASP A 227 6.27 -15.54 8.27
C ASP A 227 5.14 -14.57 8.05
N MET A 228 4.54 -14.52 6.85
CA MET A 228 3.37 -13.68 6.55
C MET A 228 2.22 -13.99 7.52
N VAL A 229 1.88 -15.27 7.71
CA VAL A 229 0.84 -15.68 8.67
C VAL A 229 1.21 -15.24 10.09
N ARG A 230 2.45 -15.43 10.53
CA ARG A 230 2.93 -15.04 11.87
C ARG A 230 2.82 -13.53 12.09
N ILE A 231 3.26 -12.72 11.12
CA ILE A 231 3.23 -11.26 11.18
C ILE A 231 1.80 -10.75 11.21
N MET A 232 0.93 -11.27 10.35
CA MET A 232 -0.41 -10.76 10.16
C MET A 232 -1.44 -11.33 11.15
N ASN A 233 -1.13 -12.44 11.83
CA ASN A 233 -2.01 -13.04 12.85
C ASN A 233 -1.85 -12.32 14.21
N VAL A 234 -2.20 -11.06 14.26
CA VAL A 234 -2.10 -10.24 15.47
C VAL A 234 -3.10 -10.67 16.55
N SER A 235 -4.15 -11.43 16.20
CA SER A 235 -5.13 -11.95 17.16
C SER A 235 -4.54 -12.92 18.20
N GLY A 236 -3.39 -13.54 17.90
CA GLY A 236 -2.64 -14.34 18.86
C GLY A 236 -2.05 -13.54 20.02
N TYR A 237 -1.95 -12.23 19.87
CA TYR A 237 -1.38 -11.35 20.89
C TYR A 237 -2.41 -10.88 21.93
N ASP A 238 -3.73 -10.90 21.61
CA ASP A 238 -4.78 -10.41 22.50
C ASP A 238 -5.12 -11.42 23.62
N LYS A 239 -4.85 -12.73 23.43
CA LYS A 239 -5.34 -13.78 24.31
C LYS A 239 -4.51 -14.00 25.59
N ASN A 240 -3.29 -13.51 25.64
CA ASN A 240 -2.34 -13.78 26.73
C ASN A 240 -1.69 -12.53 27.33
N SER A 241 -2.17 -11.35 27.05
CA SER A 241 -1.55 -10.13 27.55
C SER A 241 -2.58 -9.21 28.19
N ASP A 242 -2.25 -8.67 29.36
CA ASP A 242 -2.90 -7.52 30.01
C ASP A 242 -2.72 -6.21 29.17
N LEU A 243 -2.68 -6.33 27.83
CA LEU A 243 -2.55 -5.18 26.93
C LEU A 243 -3.85 -4.39 26.93
N SER A 244 -3.93 -3.46 27.89
CA SER A 244 -5.13 -2.68 28.22
C SER A 244 -5.35 -1.48 27.30
N SER A 245 -4.41 -1.14 26.41
CA SER A 245 -4.53 0.02 25.53
C SER A 245 -4.28 -0.29 24.05
N GLY A 246 -4.93 0.47 23.15
CA GLY A 246 -4.67 0.38 21.71
C GLY A 246 -3.21 0.69 21.36
N LYS A 247 -2.55 1.56 22.14
CA LYS A 247 -1.15 1.95 21.95
C LYS A 247 -0.17 0.79 22.22
N ASP A 248 -0.48 -0.07 23.17
CA ASP A 248 0.37 -1.24 23.46
C ASP A 248 0.33 -2.25 22.31
N LEU A 249 -0.84 -2.40 21.67
CA LEU A 249 -0.99 -3.23 20.47
C LEU A 249 -0.27 -2.65 19.25
N ASP A 250 -0.32 -1.33 19.06
CA ASP A 250 0.43 -0.65 17.99
C ASP A 250 1.94 -0.87 18.18
N ASN A 251 2.46 -0.66 19.39
CA ASN A 251 3.87 -0.92 19.72
C ASN A 251 4.25 -2.38 19.47
N LYS A 252 3.35 -3.32 19.76
CA LYS A 252 3.57 -4.76 19.53
C LYS A 252 3.67 -5.07 18.05
N ILE A 253 2.79 -4.48 17.22
CA ILE A 253 2.85 -4.64 15.76
C ILE A 253 4.19 -4.11 15.23
N GLU A 254 4.59 -2.91 15.64
CA GLU A 254 5.87 -2.35 15.21
C GLU A 254 7.06 -3.23 15.62
N SER A 255 7.05 -3.79 16.84
CA SER A 255 8.10 -4.72 17.29
C SER A 255 8.19 -5.94 16.37
N VAL A 256 7.06 -6.56 16.06
CA VAL A 256 7.01 -7.75 15.18
C VAL A 256 7.52 -7.44 13.78
N LEU A 257 7.17 -6.28 13.24
CA LEU A 257 7.67 -5.84 11.94
C LEU A 257 9.17 -5.55 11.97
N LYS A 258 9.68 -4.88 13.02
CA LYS A 258 11.11 -4.62 13.22
C LYS A 258 11.92 -5.92 13.34
N ASP A 259 11.45 -6.85 14.14
CA ASP A 259 12.11 -8.16 14.29
C ASP A 259 12.18 -8.92 12.96
N HIS A 260 11.14 -8.76 12.12
CA HIS A 260 11.15 -9.38 10.80
C HIS A 260 12.12 -8.69 9.84
N ILE A 261 12.23 -7.37 9.86
CA ILE A 261 13.23 -6.63 9.08
C ILE A 261 14.65 -7.09 9.46
N GLU A 262 14.95 -7.22 10.74
CA GLU A 262 16.27 -7.72 11.18
C GLU A 262 16.54 -9.14 10.68
N LYS A 263 15.51 -10.00 10.67
CA LYS A 263 15.61 -11.34 10.06
C LYS A 263 15.94 -11.24 8.55
N LEU A 264 15.21 -10.41 7.79
CA LEU A 264 15.45 -10.24 6.34
C LEU A 264 16.87 -9.72 6.05
N LYS A 265 17.35 -8.76 6.83
CA LYS A 265 18.73 -8.26 6.76
C LYS A 265 19.75 -9.36 7.03
N TYR A 266 19.53 -10.19 8.05
CA TYR A 266 20.37 -11.34 8.37
C TYR A 266 20.38 -12.39 7.23
N GLU A 267 19.24 -12.61 6.58
CA GLU A 267 19.09 -13.48 5.40
C GLU A 267 19.63 -12.82 4.11
N GLY A 268 20.29 -11.67 4.23
CA GLY A 268 20.99 -10.98 3.13
C GLY A 268 20.05 -10.22 2.20
N GLU A 269 18.95 -9.64 2.71
CA GLU A 269 18.21 -8.63 1.94
C GLU A 269 19.08 -7.37 1.79
N LYS A 270 19.07 -6.80 0.59
CA LYS A 270 19.97 -5.70 0.20
C LYS A 270 19.23 -4.40 -0.13
N ASP A 271 17.92 -4.50 -0.35
CA ASP A 271 17.11 -3.35 -0.72
C ASP A 271 16.58 -2.59 0.49
N ASN A 272 15.92 -1.46 0.25
CA ASN A 272 15.10 -0.79 1.23
C ASN A 272 13.95 -1.71 1.68
N ILE A 273 13.54 -1.65 2.93
CA ILE A 273 12.58 -2.58 3.49
C ILE A 273 11.50 -1.77 4.23
N SER A 274 10.29 -1.78 3.72
CA SER A 274 9.18 -0.99 4.25
C SER A 274 7.90 -1.80 4.34
N ALA A 275 7.18 -1.65 5.45
CA ALA A 275 5.90 -2.32 5.66
C ALA A 275 4.95 -1.52 6.56
N ILE A 276 3.65 -1.62 6.27
CA ILE A 276 2.55 -1.10 7.09
C ILE A 276 1.59 -2.25 7.37
N LEU A 277 1.24 -2.47 8.63
CA LEU A 277 0.19 -3.41 9.03
C LEU A 277 -1.00 -2.64 9.60
N ILE A 278 -2.20 -2.93 9.09
CA ILE A 278 -3.48 -2.39 9.55
C ILE A 278 -4.38 -3.57 9.93
N ARG A 279 -4.78 -3.66 11.19
CA ARG A 279 -5.72 -4.66 11.69
C ARG A 279 -7.03 -4.00 12.08
N ALA A 280 -8.14 -4.56 11.62
CA ALA A 280 -9.48 -4.19 12.07
C ALA A 280 -9.85 -4.93 13.36
N ARG A 281 -10.47 -4.20 14.32
CA ARG A 281 -11.01 -4.77 15.53
C ARG A 281 -12.29 -4.05 15.94
N ASP A 282 -13.10 -4.69 16.77
CA ASP A 282 -14.24 -4.00 17.38
C ASP A 282 -13.80 -3.12 18.56
N ALA A 283 -14.73 -2.30 19.03
CA ALA A 283 -14.58 -1.63 20.33
C ALA A 283 -14.48 -2.69 21.43
N ILE A 284 -13.58 -2.47 22.37
CA ILE A 284 -13.48 -3.23 23.62
C ILE A 284 -14.64 -2.83 24.48
#